data_69d8645471706744e2c3ada66c60a56f
#
_entry.id   69d8645471706744e2c3ada66c60a56f
#
_cell.length_a   1.000
_cell.length_b   1.000
_cell.length_c   1.000
_cell.angle_alpha   90.00
_cell.angle_beta   90.00
_cell.angle_gamma   90.00
#
_symmetry.space_group_name_H-M   'P 1'
#
loop_
_entity.id
_entity.type
_entity.pdbx_description
1 polymer ?
#
loop_
_entity_poly.entity_id
_entity_poly.type
_entity_poly.pdbx_seq_one_letter_code
_entity_poly.pdbx_strand_id
1 'polypeptide(L)'
;EVSIVSAHRTPERMVNYAQTAHQRGLKVIIAGAGGAAHLPGMVAALTPLPVIGVPVASRHLQGIDSLYSIVQMPAGIPVAAVAIGNAKNAGLLAVQILASHNPALLEKVQQYRQSLEQQVMEKQAKLEQVGYEQYLQEM
;
A
#
# COMPACT_ATOMS: atom_id res chain seq x y z
N GLU A 1 -7.10 2.42 -12.74
CA GLU A 1 -8.53 2.36 -12.40
C GLU A 1 -8.74 2.65 -10.91
N VAL A 2 -9.77 3.43 -10.56
CA VAL A 2 -10.17 3.71 -9.17
C VAL A 2 -11.65 3.40 -9.02
N SER A 3 -12.03 2.71 -7.93
CA SER A 3 -13.42 2.32 -7.69
C SER A 3 -13.75 2.37 -6.19
N ILE A 4 -14.97 2.79 -5.87
CA ILE A 4 -15.52 2.69 -4.51
C ILE A 4 -16.35 1.41 -4.43
N VAL A 5 -15.91 0.53 -3.53
CA VAL A 5 -16.52 -0.79 -3.31
C VAL A 5 -16.60 -1.04 -1.80
N SER A 6 -17.67 -1.66 -1.34
CA SER A 6 -17.84 -2.04 0.06
C SER A 6 -18.14 -3.54 0.17
N ALA A 7 -17.30 -4.25 0.93
CA ALA A 7 -17.53 -5.68 1.18
C ALA A 7 -18.88 -5.96 1.82
N HIS A 8 -19.36 -5.08 2.71
CA HIS A 8 -20.58 -5.29 3.48
C HIS A 8 -21.83 -4.62 2.87
N ARG A 9 -21.65 -3.53 2.09
CA ARG A 9 -22.78 -2.73 1.59
C ARG A 9 -23.02 -2.89 0.09
N THR A 10 -22.00 -3.32 -0.66
CA THR A 10 -22.08 -3.58 -2.09
C THR A 10 -21.37 -4.89 -2.46
N PRO A 11 -21.76 -6.04 -1.83
CA PRO A 11 -21.02 -7.29 -2.00
C PRO A 11 -20.99 -7.79 -3.44
N GLU A 12 -22.10 -7.71 -4.17
CA GLU A 12 -22.16 -8.12 -5.58
C GLU A 12 -21.21 -7.28 -6.46
N ARG A 13 -21.16 -5.96 -6.23
CA ARG A 13 -20.21 -5.09 -6.92
C ARG A 13 -18.77 -5.50 -6.64
N MET A 14 -18.45 -5.85 -5.38
CA MET A 14 -17.11 -6.32 -4.99
C MET A 14 -16.77 -7.63 -5.70
N VAL A 15 -17.68 -8.60 -5.69
CA VAL A 15 -17.48 -9.89 -6.37
C VAL A 15 -17.20 -9.69 -7.86
N ASN A 16 -18.06 -8.95 -8.55
CA ASN A 16 -17.91 -8.68 -9.97
C ASN A 16 -16.59 -7.93 -10.27
N TYR A 17 -16.25 -6.93 -9.45
CA TYR A 17 -15.01 -6.17 -9.60
C TYR A 17 -13.77 -7.08 -9.51
N ALA A 18 -13.69 -7.91 -8.46
CA ALA A 18 -12.55 -8.76 -8.20
C ALA A 18 -12.40 -9.87 -9.27
N GLN A 19 -13.50 -10.54 -9.62
CA GLN A 19 -13.50 -11.64 -10.59
C GLN A 19 -13.14 -11.19 -12.01
N THR A 20 -13.53 -9.98 -12.40
CA THR A 20 -13.28 -9.46 -13.75
C THR A 20 -11.97 -8.64 -13.86
N ALA A 21 -11.31 -8.32 -12.74
CA ALA A 21 -10.15 -7.44 -12.71
C ALA A 21 -9.03 -7.88 -13.65
N HIS A 22 -8.66 -9.16 -13.66
CA HIS A 22 -7.62 -9.69 -14.52
C HIS A 22 -8.00 -9.62 -16.02
N GLN A 23 -9.27 -9.80 -16.35
CA GLN A 23 -9.79 -9.72 -17.72
C GLN A 23 -9.74 -8.27 -18.25
N ARG A 24 -9.85 -7.27 -17.37
CA ARG A 24 -9.69 -5.85 -17.69
C ARG A 24 -8.23 -5.42 -17.81
N GLY A 25 -7.26 -6.34 -17.63
CA GLY A 25 -5.84 -6.06 -17.78
C GLY A 25 -5.16 -5.54 -16.51
N LEU A 26 -5.86 -5.49 -15.36
CA LEU A 26 -5.25 -5.16 -14.09
C LEU A 26 -4.19 -6.20 -13.71
N LYS A 27 -3.15 -5.79 -13.00
CA LYS A 27 -2.02 -6.65 -12.60
C LYS A 27 -1.86 -6.75 -11.08
N VAL A 28 -2.29 -5.73 -10.36
CA VAL A 28 -2.24 -5.62 -8.90
C VAL A 28 -3.47 -4.83 -8.45
N ILE A 29 -4.02 -5.17 -7.30
CA ILE A 29 -5.13 -4.44 -6.69
C ILE A 29 -4.65 -3.88 -5.34
N ILE A 30 -4.87 -2.59 -5.12
CA ILE A 30 -4.69 -1.97 -3.81
C ILE A 30 -6.08 -1.77 -3.21
N ALA A 31 -6.32 -2.34 -2.02
CA ALA A 31 -7.60 -2.26 -1.34
C ALA A 31 -7.43 -1.64 0.05
N GLY A 32 -8.02 -0.45 0.25
CA GLY A 32 -8.06 0.24 1.55
C GLY A 32 -9.37 -0.04 2.28
N ALA A 33 -9.28 -0.40 3.57
CA ALA A 33 -10.45 -0.64 4.41
C ALA A 33 -10.18 -0.33 5.88
N GLY A 34 -11.22 0.07 6.62
CA GLY A 34 -11.15 0.41 8.04
C GLY A 34 -12.16 -0.36 8.89
N GLY A 35 -11.85 -0.51 10.19
CA GLY A 35 -12.64 -1.26 11.14
C GLY A 35 -12.57 -2.77 10.89
N ALA A 36 -13.72 -3.43 10.72
CA ALA A 36 -13.81 -4.80 10.20
C ALA A 36 -13.42 -4.79 8.71
N ALA A 37 -12.12 -4.70 8.45
CA ALA A 37 -11.55 -4.40 7.14
C ALA A 37 -11.48 -5.64 6.24
N HIS A 38 -12.63 -6.22 5.92
CA HIS A 38 -12.73 -7.48 5.16
C HIS A 38 -12.45 -7.32 3.67
N LEU A 39 -12.55 -6.10 3.12
CA LEU A 39 -12.45 -5.87 1.67
C LEU A 39 -11.19 -6.47 1.03
N PRO A 40 -9.96 -6.25 1.54
CA PRO A 40 -8.76 -6.79 0.90
C PRO A 40 -8.75 -8.32 0.83
N GLY A 41 -9.10 -8.98 1.93
CA GLY A 41 -9.17 -10.44 2.01
C GLY A 41 -10.23 -11.03 1.10
N MET A 42 -11.41 -10.43 1.05
CA MET A 42 -12.50 -10.88 0.18
C MET A 42 -12.15 -10.68 -1.30
N VAL A 43 -11.53 -9.56 -1.65
CA VAL A 43 -11.02 -9.34 -3.01
C VAL A 43 -9.95 -10.37 -3.36
N ALA A 44 -9.00 -10.65 -2.46
CA ALA A 44 -7.94 -11.64 -2.68
C ALA A 44 -8.50 -13.06 -2.89
N ALA A 45 -9.59 -13.41 -2.22
CA ALA A 45 -10.27 -14.70 -2.41
C ALA A 45 -10.97 -14.85 -3.77
N LEU A 46 -11.21 -13.75 -4.48
CA LEU A 46 -12.00 -13.71 -5.72
C LEU A 46 -11.18 -13.40 -6.98
N THR A 47 -9.92 -13.01 -6.83
CA THR A 47 -9.04 -12.68 -7.94
C THR A 47 -7.75 -13.48 -7.92
N PRO A 48 -7.17 -13.84 -9.07
CA PRO A 48 -5.82 -14.40 -9.11
C PRO A 48 -4.71 -13.35 -9.00
N LEU A 49 -5.06 -12.06 -8.94
CA LEU A 49 -4.09 -10.97 -8.91
C LEU A 49 -3.54 -10.74 -7.49
N PRO A 50 -2.29 -10.26 -7.35
CA PRO A 50 -1.78 -9.80 -6.07
C PRO A 50 -2.67 -8.68 -5.48
N VAL A 51 -2.99 -8.81 -4.19
CA VAL A 51 -3.76 -7.80 -3.45
C VAL A 51 -2.90 -7.19 -2.35
N ILE A 52 -2.88 -5.86 -2.29
CA ILE A 52 -2.20 -5.08 -1.27
C ILE A 52 -3.26 -4.41 -0.41
N GLY A 53 -3.30 -4.76 0.87
CA GLY A 53 -4.22 -4.19 1.84
C GLY A 53 -3.64 -2.95 2.52
N VAL A 54 -4.42 -1.88 2.55
CA VAL A 54 -4.09 -0.67 3.30
C VAL A 54 -5.03 -0.58 4.50
N PRO A 55 -4.55 -0.81 5.73
CA PRO A 55 -5.35 -0.57 6.91
C PRO A 55 -5.66 0.91 7.05
N VAL A 56 -6.93 1.28 7.16
CA VAL A 56 -7.35 2.67 7.34
C VAL A 56 -7.63 2.92 8.83
N ALA A 57 -7.22 4.09 9.33
CA ALA A 57 -7.47 4.47 10.70
C ALA A 57 -8.98 4.43 11.02
N SER A 58 -9.34 3.77 12.12
CA SER A 58 -10.71 3.68 12.63
C SER A 58 -10.92 4.64 13.78
N ARG A 59 -12.19 4.98 14.06
CA ARG A 59 -12.54 5.97 15.08
C ARG A 59 -12.13 5.55 16.50
N HIS A 60 -12.26 4.28 16.84
CA HIS A 60 -12.09 3.81 18.20
C HIS A 60 -10.73 3.15 18.47
N LEU A 61 -10.20 2.40 17.49
CA LEU A 61 -8.96 1.62 17.62
C LEU A 61 -7.83 2.13 16.73
N GLN A 62 -7.98 3.32 16.14
CA GLN A 62 -6.95 4.01 15.37
C GLN A 62 -6.36 3.18 14.22
N GLY A 63 -7.07 2.15 13.77
CA GLY A 63 -6.66 1.28 12.67
C GLY A 63 -6.01 -0.04 13.07
N ILE A 64 -5.83 -0.32 14.38
CA ILE A 64 -5.32 -1.63 14.85
C ILE A 64 -6.28 -2.75 14.46
N ASP A 65 -7.59 -2.52 14.60
CA ASP A 65 -8.66 -3.41 14.14
C ASP A 65 -8.60 -3.63 12.62
N SER A 66 -8.35 -2.57 11.86
CA SER A 66 -8.17 -2.65 10.41
C SER A 66 -6.95 -3.48 10.04
N LEU A 67 -5.82 -3.26 10.72
CA LEU A 67 -4.58 -4.00 10.51
C LEU A 67 -4.77 -5.49 10.80
N TYR A 68 -5.35 -5.86 11.93
CA TYR A 68 -5.58 -7.26 12.29
C TYR A 68 -6.57 -7.93 11.33
N SER A 69 -7.60 -7.23 10.88
CA SER A 69 -8.54 -7.76 9.88
C SER A 69 -7.88 -8.08 8.53
N ILE A 70 -6.83 -7.35 8.16
CA ILE A 70 -6.15 -7.48 6.86
C ILE A 70 -4.99 -8.47 6.93
N VAL A 71 -4.20 -8.48 8.03
CA VAL A 71 -2.95 -9.24 8.09
C VAL A 71 -3.15 -10.71 8.44
N GLN A 72 -4.25 -11.08 9.12
CA GLN A 72 -4.53 -12.45 9.58
C GLN A 72 -5.26 -13.28 8.50
N MET A 73 -4.66 -13.37 7.32
CA MET A 73 -5.24 -14.16 6.23
C MET A 73 -4.97 -15.67 6.39
N PRO A 74 -5.94 -16.53 6.00
CA PRO A 74 -5.75 -17.97 6.00
C PRO A 74 -4.72 -18.40 4.95
N ALA A 75 -4.11 -19.56 5.17
CA ALA A 75 -3.21 -20.16 4.19
C ALA A 75 -3.89 -20.33 2.82
N GLY A 76 -3.20 -19.96 1.75
CA GLY A 76 -3.69 -20.04 0.38
C GLY A 76 -4.30 -18.74 -0.18
N ILE A 77 -4.68 -17.77 0.67
CA ILE A 77 -5.23 -16.47 0.24
C ILE A 77 -4.38 -15.34 0.82
N PRO A 78 -3.22 -15.02 0.23
CA PRO A 78 -2.33 -13.99 0.75
C PRO A 78 -2.83 -12.57 0.43
N VAL A 79 -2.64 -11.66 1.40
CA VAL A 79 -2.75 -10.21 1.21
C VAL A 79 -1.48 -9.55 1.75
N ALA A 80 -0.80 -8.76 0.93
CA ALA A 80 0.34 -7.98 1.39
C ALA A 80 -0.16 -6.74 2.15
N ALA A 81 0.10 -6.65 3.45
CA ALA A 81 -0.31 -5.50 4.25
C ALA A 81 0.81 -4.45 4.35
N VAL A 82 0.44 -3.17 4.31
CA VAL A 82 1.32 -2.03 4.62
C VAL A 82 0.94 -1.41 5.96
N ALA A 83 1.73 -0.46 6.44
CA ALA A 83 1.41 0.24 7.69
C ALA A 83 0.06 0.98 7.61
N ILE A 84 -0.56 1.21 8.77
CA ILE A 84 -1.83 1.94 8.89
C ILE A 84 -1.72 3.31 8.21
N GLY A 85 -2.63 3.61 7.30
CA GLY A 85 -2.68 4.85 6.53
C GLY A 85 -1.62 4.99 5.42
N ASN A 86 -0.71 4.03 5.27
CA ASN A 86 0.42 4.16 4.33
C ASN A 86 0.08 3.71 2.91
N ALA A 87 -0.87 4.40 2.27
CA ALA A 87 -1.23 4.18 0.87
C ALA A 87 -0.06 4.41 -0.09
N LYS A 88 0.90 5.28 0.27
CA LYS A 88 2.12 5.51 -0.52
C LYS A 88 2.95 4.23 -0.66
N ASN A 89 3.18 3.51 0.43
CA ASN A 89 3.91 2.24 0.37
C ASN A 89 3.14 1.15 -0.39
N ALA A 90 1.81 1.16 -0.34
CA ALA A 90 1.02 0.25 -1.17
C ALA A 90 1.22 0.54 -2.66
N GLY A 91 1.22 1.81 -3.06
CA GLY A 91 1.54 2.22 -4.43
C GLY A 91 2.96 1.83 -4.85
N LEU A 92 3.95 2.05 -3.99
CA LEU A 92 5.34 1.67 -4.25
C LEU A 92 5.50 0.15 -4.38
N LEU A 93 4.84 -0.63 -3.53
CA LEU A 93 4.85 -2.09 -3.61
C LEU A 93 4.19 -2.59 -4.92
N ALA A 94 3.08 -1.99 -5.32
CA ALA A 94 2.45 -2.29 -6.60
C ALA A 94 3.39 -2.00 -7.78
N VAL A 95 4.07 -0.85 -7.76
CA VAL A 95 5.09 -0.51 -8.77
C VAL A 95 6.23 -1.52 -8.77
N GLN A 96 6.72 -1.96 -7.60
CA GLN A 96 7.78 -2.98 -7.50
C GLN A 96 7.35 -4.33 -8.07
N ILE A 97 6.11 -4.77 -7.82
CA ILE A 97 5.55 -5.98 -8.42
C ILE A 97 5.56 -5.88 -9.96
N LEU A 98 5.12 -4.75 -10.49
CA LEU A 98 5.12 -4.50 -11.94
C LEU A 98 6.54 -4.40 -12.52
N ALA A 99 7.46 -3.81 -11.77
CA ALA A 99 8.86 -3.60 -12.16
C ALA A 99 9.66 -4.91 -12.27
N SER A 100 9.23 -5.97 -11.60
CA SER A 100 9.93 -7.28 -11.63
C SER A 100 10.07 -7.84 -13.06
N HIS A 101 9.20 -7.45 -13.98
CA HIS A 101 9.21 -7.86 -15.39
C HIS A 101 9.28 -6.66 -16.36
N ASN A 102 9.66 -5.47 -15.85
CA ASN A 102 9.78 -4.26 -16.66
C ASN A 102 11.04 -3.47 -16.27
N PRO A 103 12.16 -3.63 -17.02
CA PRO A 103 13.42 -2.97 -16.71
C PRO A 103 13.33 -1.45 -16.63
N ALA A 104 12.56 -0.80 -17.50
CA ALA A 104 12.39 0.65 -17.47
C ALA A 104 11.64 1.13 -16.21
N LEU A 105 10.71 0.34 -15.70
CA LEU A 105 10.04 0.64 -14.44
C LEU A 105 10.95 0.36 -13.24
N LEU A 106 11.78 -0.69 -13.31
CA LEU A 106 12.76 -1.03 -12.29
C LEU A 106 13.78 0.11 -12.11
N GLU A 107 14.27 0.67 -13.20
CA GLU A 107 15.16 1.84 -13.16
C GLU A 107 14.51 3.02 -12.43
N LYS A 108 13.24 3.32 -12.69
CA LYS A 108 12.50 4.37 -11.96
C LYS A 108 12.40 4.09 -10.46
N VAL A 109 12.22 2.84 -10.06
CA VAL A 109 12.23 2.44 -8.64
C VAL A 109 13.61 2.69 -8.02
N GLN A 110 14.69 2.38 -8.72
CA GLN A 110 16.05 2.64 -8.26
C GLN A 110 16.34 4.15 -8.13
N GLN A 111 15.98 4.94 -9.14
CA GLN A 111 16.09 6.40 -9.10
C GLN A 111 15.31 7.01 -7.93
N TYR A 112 14.10 6.53 -7.68
CA TYR A 112 13.32 6.97 -6.52
C TYR A 112 14.02 6.65 -5.19
N ARG A 113 14.61 5.47 -5.03
CA ARG A 113 15.38 5.12 -3.82
C ARG A 113 16.63 5.98 -3.66
N GLN A 114 17.35 6.26 -4.74
CA GLN A 114 18.48 7.17 -4.72
C GLN A 114 18.09 8.59 -4.30
N SER A 115 16.91 9.08 -4.75
CA SER A 115 16.40 10.38 -4.32
C SER A 115 16.11 10.44 -2.82
N LEU A 116 15.63 9.34 -2.22
CA LEU A 116 15.42 9.25 -0.77
C LEU A 116 16.74 9.24 0.01
N GLU A 117 17.73 8.52 -0.48
CA GLU A 117 19.09 8.51 0.10
C GLU A 117 19.69 9.93 0.06
N GLN A 118 19.63 10.58 -1.09
CA GLN A 118 20.13 11.95 -1.27
C GLN A 118 19.48 12.93 -0.27
N GLN A 119 18.17 12.85 -0.05
CA GLN A 119 17.47 13.69 0.93
C GLN A 119 17.98 13.48 2.36
N VAL A 120 18.38 12.27 2.74
CA VAL A 120 18.95 11.98 4.05
C VAL A 120 20.38 12.54 4.14
N MET A 121 21.19 12.33 3.10
CA MET A 121 22.55 12.84 3.04
C MET A 121 22.62 14.37 3.08
N GLU A 122 21.70 15.05 2.41
CA GLU A 122 21.59 16.52 2.46
C GLU A 122 21.26 17.03 3.87
N LYS A 123 20.36 16.34 4.58
CA LYS A 123 20.04 16.67 5.97
C LYS A 123 21.23 16.45 6.89
N GLN A 124 21.98 15.35 6.69
CA GLN A 124 23.20 15.06 7.46
C GLN A 124 24.26 16.13 7.22
N ALA A 125 24.53 16.46 5.97
CA ALA A 125 25.49 17.50 5.61
C ALA A 125 25.12 18.87 6.21
N LYS A 126 23.83 19.22 6.18
CA LYS A 126 23.33 20.44 6.82
C LYS A 126 23.55 20.41 8.33
N LEU A 127 23.22 19.30 9.00
CA LEU A 127 23.45 19.14 10.43
C LEU A 127 24.93 19.30 10.81
N GLU A 128 25.85 18.70 10.04
CA GLU A 128 27.29 18.83 10.26
C GLU A 128 27.79 20.27 10.04
N GLN A 129 27.20 20.98 9.09
CA GLN A 129 27.58 22.36 8.77
C GLN A 129 27.14 23.36 9.84
N VAL A 130 25.89 23.28 10.31
CA VAL A 130 25.29 24.29 11.20
C VAL A 130 25.32 23.89 12.68
N GLY A 131 25.56 22.61 12.99
CA GLY A 131 25.47 22.07 14.35
C GLY A 131 24.02 21.81 14.80
N TYR A 132 23.87 20.98 15.84
CA TYR A 132 22.55 20.49 16.23
C TYR A 132 21.61 21.59 16.77
N GLU A 133 22.12 22.57 17.48
CA GLU A 133 21.30 23.64 18.07
C GLU A 133 20.62 24.49 17.00
N GLN A 134 21.39 24.93 15.99
CA GLN A 134 20.84 25.69 14.88
C GLN A 134 19.94 24.82 14.00
N TYR A 135 20.35 23.58 13.73
CA TYR A 135 19.54 22.65 12.94
C TYR A 135 18.14 22.45 13.52
N LEU A 136 17.99 22.29 14.85
CA LEU A 136 16.71 22.14 15.53
C LEU A 136 15.81 23.38 15.43
N GLN A 137 16.38 24.58 15.34
CA GLN A 137 15.62 25.82 15.15
C GLN A 137 15.06 25.98 13.74
N GLU A 138 15.66 25.30 12.76
CA GLU A 138 15.29 25.37 11.35
C GLU A 138 14.40 24.20 10.88
N MET A 139 14.02 23.25 11.76
CA MET A 139 13.10 22.14 11.51
C MET A 139 11.65 22.58 11.68
#